data_89315f3286a9dd2dd4d6d299e41fd3e7
#
_entry.id   89315f3286a9dd2dd4d6d299e41fd3e7
#
_cell.length_a   1.000
_cell.length_b   1.000
_cell.length_c   1.000
_cell.angle_alpha   90.00
_cell.angle_beta   90.00
_cell.angle_gamma   90.00
#
_symmetry.space_group_name_H-M   'P 1'
#
loop_
_entity.id
_entity.type
_entity.pdbx_description
1 polymer ?
#
loop_
_entity_poly.entity_id
_entity_poly.type
_entity_poly.pdbx_seq_one_letter_code
_entity_poly.pdbx_strand_id
1 'polypeptide(L)'
;TLLSVYPTVHVIDVPNTFNSILVATISATSPTNLELNLANLPSNSHPLLLTMLEKTIQNLVPTAPSDTIFTDDRAPVEQLTDSILLNYLLQYNTDALPSTIPEI
;
A
#
# COMPACT_ATOMS: atom_id res chain seq x y z
N THR A 1 5.18 6.97 9.51
CA THR A 1 5.59 6.44 10.83
C THR A 1 6.63 5.34 10.70
N LEU A 2 6.39 4.32 9.87
CA LEU A 2 7.36 3.23 9.72
C LEU A 2 8.73 3.72 9.19
N LEU A 3 8.75 4.67 8.27
CA LEU A 3 10.00 5.24 7.76
C LEU A 3 10.80 6.02 8.81
N SER A 4 10.19 6.39 9.93
CA SER A 4 10.91 7.01 11.04
C SER A 4 11.68 5.98 11.89
N VAL A 5 11.37 4.72 11.76
CA VAL A 5 11.94 3.61 12.55
C VAL A 5 12.82 2.70 11.69
N TYR A 6 12.39 2.41 10.47
CA TYR A 6 13.07 1.49 9.57
C TYR A 6 13.73 2.22 8.40
N PRO A 7 14.90 1.79 7.94
CA PRO A 7 15.61 2.44 6.83
C PRO A 7 14.83 2.36 5.51
N THR A 8 14.06 1.30 5.30
CA THR A 8 13.27 1.14 4.09
C THR A 8 11.92 0.54 4.43
N VAL A 9 10.87 1.08 3.80
CA VAL A 9 9.51 0.55 3.86
C VAL A 9 8.99 0.45 2.43
N HIS A 10 8.56 -0.75 2.06
CA HIS A 10 7.91 -0.99 0.78
C HIS A 10 6.40 -1.07 0.99
N VAL A 11 5.65 -0.47 0.11
CA VAL A 11 4.18 -0.49 0.13
C VAL A 11 3.70 -1.17 -1.13
N ILE A 12 2.83 -2.16 -0.97
CA ILE A 12 2.24 -2.93 -2.06
C ILE A 12 0.73 -2.78 -1.95
N ASP A 13 0.12 -2.14 -2.93
CA ASP A 13 -1.33 -2.04 -2.98
C ASP A 13 -1.96 -3.36 -3.40
N VAL A 14 -3.01 -3.76 -2.70
CA VAL A 14 -3.80 -4.92 -3.08
C VAL A 14 -4.89 -4.46 -4.04
N PRO A 15 -4.85 -4.88 -5.33
CA PRO A 15 -5.79 -4.40 -6.33
C PRO A 15 -7.25 -4.61 -5.92
N ASN A 16 -8.08 -3.63 -6.24
CA ASN A 16 -9.53 -3.64 -5.98
C ASN A 16 -9.92 -3.71 -4.50
N THR A 17 -9.03 -3.30 -3.62
CA THR A 17 -9.29 -3.23 -2.18
C THR A 17 -8.77 -1.92 -1.59
N PHE A 18 -9.13 -1.63 -0.34
CA PHE A 18 -8.52 -0.56 0.44
C PHE A 18 -7.22 -0.99 1.14
N ASN A 19 -6.81 -2.23 0.94
CA ASN A 19 -5.72 -2.80 1.69
C ASN A 19 -4.39 -2.56 1.00
N SER A 20 -3.37 -2.33 1.81
CA SER A 20 -1.98 -2.30 1.39
C SER A 20 -1.15 -3.18 2.31
N ILE A 21 -0.11 -3.79 1.75
CA ILE A 21 0.85 -4.56 2.51
C ILE A 21 2.08 -3.69 2.73
N LEU A 22 2.51 -3.57 3.98
CA LEU A 22 3.69 -2.81 4.35
C LEU A 22 4.81 -3.78 4.72
N VAL A 23 5.97 -3.62 4.10
CA VAL A 23 7.16 -4.42 4.38
C VAL A 23 8.27 -3.48 4.82
N ALA A 24 8.57 -3.49 6.12
CA ALA A 24 9.65 -2.71 6.71
C ALA A 24 10.89 -3.58 6.86
N THR A 25 12.05 -3.09 6.45
CA THR A 25 13.30 -3.85 6.49
C THR A 25 14.30 -3.18 7.42
N ILE A 26 15.06 -4.01 8.15
CA ILE A 26 16.08 -3.55 9.10
C ILE A 26 17.29 -2.98 8.36
N SER A 27 17.62 -3.56 7.21
CA SER A 27 18.66 -3.05 6.33
C SER A 27 18.04 -2.35 5.14
N ALA A 28 18.72 -1.34 4.60
CA ALA A 28 18.24 -0.63 3.42
C ALA A 28 18.12 -1.57 2.22
N THR A 29 16.97 -1.57 1.57
CA THR A 29 16.67 -2.36 0.38
C THR A 29 16.00 -1.48 -0.68
N SER A 30 15.98 -1.96 -1.93
CA SER A 30 15.30 -1.27 -3.01
C SER A 30 14.40 -2.24 -3.80
N PRO A 31 13.40 -1.73 -4.54
CA PRO A 31 12.58 -2.57 -5.42
C PRO A 31 13.41 -3.40 -6.42
N THR A 32 14.57 -2.91 -6.84
CA THR A 32 15.49 -3.63 -7.73
C THR A 32 15.92 -4.98 -7.14
N ASN A 33 16.06 -5.08 -5.81
CA ASN A 33 16.40 -6.33 -5.15
C ASN A 33 15.33 -7.41 -5.40
N LEU A 34 14.07 -7.02 -5.39
CA LEU A 34 12.97 -7.94 -5.66
C LEU A 34 12.99 -8.41 -7.13
N GLU A 35 13.25 -7.50 -8.06
CA GLU A 35 13.37 -7.83 -9.48
C GLU A 35 14.52 -8.79 -9.73
N LEU A 36 15.68 -8.57 -9.11
CA LEU A 36 16.85 -9.45 -9.20
C LEU A 36 16.54 -10.82 -8.62
N ASN A 37 15.87 -10.89 -7.48
CA ASN A 37 15.49 -12.14 -6.86
C ASN A 37 14.51 -12.93 -7.73
N LEU A 38 13.56 -12.25 -8.36
CA LEU A 38 12.64 -12.88 -9.29
C LEU A 38 13.38 -13.47 -10.49
N ALA A 39 14.33 -12.74 -11.07
CA ALA A 39 15.13 -13.19 -12.20
C ALA A 39 16.01 -14.40 -11.87
N ASN A 40 16.44 -14.53 -10.60
CA ASN A 40 17.32 -15.59 -10.13
C ASN A 40 16.58 -16.76 -9.47
N LEU A 41 15.25 -16.81 -9.53
CA LEU A 41 14.50 -17.94 -8.99
C LEU A 41 14.87 -19.23 -9.70
N PRO A 42 15.02 -20.36 -8.95
CA PRO A 42 15.23 -21.66 -9.54
C PRO A 42 14.08 -22.04 -10.48
N SER A 43 14.40 -22.78 -11.54
CA SER A 43 13.41 -23.22 -12.54
C SER A 43 12.33 -24.16 -11.95
N ASN A 44 12.62 -24.79 -10.81
CA ASN A 44 11.70 -25.67 -10.09
C ASN A 44 10.85 -24.91 -9.05
N SER A 45 10.91 -23.59 -9.01
CA SER A 45 10.07 -22.80 -8.10
C SER A 45 8.59 -22.98 -8.42
N HIS A 46 7.76 -22.92 -7.38
CA HIS A 46 6.32 -23.05 -7.56
C HIS A 46 5.77 -21.92 -8.44
N PRO A 47 4.92 -22.23 -9.44
CA PRO A 47 4.38 -21.20 -10.35
C PRO A 47 3.63 -20.06 -9.62
N LEU A 48 2.98 -20.36 -8.50
CA LEU A 48 2.29 -19.36 -7.70
C LEU A 48 3.26 -18.34 -7.11
N LEU A 49 4.48 -18.74 -6.71
CA LEU A 49 5.50 -17.83 -6.21
C LEU A 49 5.89 -16.81 -7.28
N LEU A 50 6.13 -17.24 -8.51
CA LEU A 50 6.40 -16.37 -9.64
C LEU A 50 5.28 -15.36 -9.87
N THR A 51 4.04 -15.83 -9.92
CA THR A 51 2.86 -14.99 -10.12
C THR A 51 2.73 -13.94 -9.02
N MET A 52 2.93 -14.33 -7.77
CA MET A 52 2.83 -13.43 -6.62
C MET A 52 3.92 -12.36 -6.66
N LEU A 53 5.16 -12.73 -6.99
CA LEU A 53 6.27 -11.78 -7.07
C LEU A 53 6.08 -10.79 -8.21
N GLU A 54 5.62 -11.25 -9.37
CA GLU A 54 5.31 -10.37 -10.49
C GLU A 54 4.21 -9.37 -10.14
N LYS A 55 3.13 -9.81 -9.50
CA LYS A 55 2.06 -8.93 -9.04
C LYS A 55 2.55 -7.93 -7.97
N THR A 56 3.42 -8.36 -7.10
CA THR A 56 4.03 -7.49 -6.09
C THR A 56 4.81 -6.35 -6.74
N ILE A 57 5.64 -6.67 -7.72
CA ILE A 57 6.42 -5.66 -8.45
C ILE A 57 5.51 -4.67 -9.17
N GLN A 58 4.45 -5.14 -9.81
CA GLN A 58 3.49 -4.30 -10.53
C GLN A 58 2.71 -3.35 -9.61
N ASN A 59 2.52 -3.71 -8.36
CA ASN A 59 1.71 -2.96 -7.40
C ASN A 59 2.53 -2.26 -6.31
N LEU A 60 3.83 -2.16 -6.47
CA LEU A 60 4.67 -1.35 -5.59
C LEU A 60 4.34 0.13 -5.73
N VAL A 61 4.21 0.79 -4.58
CA VAL A 61 3.89 2.21 -4.50
C VAL A 61 5.11 2.98 -4.01
N PRO A 62 5.45 4.13 -4.60
CA PRO A 62 6.52 4.97 -4.08
C PRO A 62 6.26 5.38 -2.63
N THR A 63 7.28 5.38 -1.80
CA THR A 63 7.20 5.79 -0.41
C THR A 63 8.01 7.06 -0.19
N ALA A 64 7.51 7.92 0.71
CA ALA A 64 8.18 9.13 1.11
C ALA A 64 8.00 9.36 2.61
N PRO A 65 8.98 9.98 3.29
CA PRO A 65 8.81 10.40 4.68
C PRO A 65 7.63 11.36 4.82
N SER A 66 6.90 11.24 5.92
CA SER A 66 5.80 12.13 6.28
C SER A 66 6.18 12.93 7.52
N ASP A 67 5.71 14.16 7.60
CA ASP A 67 5.85 14.98 8.79
C ASP A 67 4.98 14.46 9.95
N THR A 68 3.98 13.66 9.63
CA THR A 68 3.09 13.05 10.63
C THR A 68 3.64 11.69 11.06
N ILE A 69 3.96 11.56 12.33
CA ILE A 69 4.42 10.31 12.94
C ILE A 69 3.39 9.89 13.98
N PHE A 70 2.91 8.66 13.86
CA PHE A 70 1.98 8.09 14.83
C PHE A 70 2.74 7.57 16.04
N THR A 71 2.29 7.98 17.21
CA THR A 71 2.74 7.48 18.50
C THR A 71 1.52 6.99 19.28
N ASP A 72 1.73 6.32 20.38
CA ASP A 72 0.63 5.75 21.17
C ASP A 72 -0.41 6.80 21.61
N ASP A 73 0.04 8.04 21.81
CA ASP A 73 -0.80 9.17 22.21
C ASP A 73 -1.20 10.09 21.05
N ARG A 74 -0.72 9.82 19.83
CA ARG A 74 -0.96 10.64 18.63
C ARG A 74 -1.16 9.78 17.39
N ALA A 75 -2.23 9.02 17.38
CA ALA A 75 -2.58 8.19 16.24
C ALA A 75 -3.99 8.56 15.72
N PRO A 76 -4.12 9.59 14.84
CA PRO A 76 -5.42 10.05 14.35
C PRO A 76 -6.03 9.07 13.33
N VAL A 77 -6.22 7.83 13.73
CA VAL A 77 -6.64 6.73 12.85
C VAL A 77 -8.05 6.95 12.32
N GLU A 78 -8.96 7.45 13.15
CA GLU A 78 -10.34 7.71 12.75
C GLU A 78 -10.39 8.76 11.64
N GLN A 79 -9.70 9.87 11.82
CA GLN A 79 -9.68 10.95 10.82
C GLN A 79 -9.09 10.49 9.48
N LEU A 80 -8.05 9.66 9.52
CA LEU A 80 -7.45 9.09 8.31
C LEU A 80 -8.39 8.10 7.63
N THR A 81 -9.04 7.24 8.40
CA THR A 81 -10.00 6.27 7.87
C THR A 81 -11.18 6.98 7.21
N ASP A 82 -11.72 8.01 7.86
CA ASP A 82 -12.81 8.80 7.31
C ASP A 82 -12.39 9.53 6.03
N SER A 83 -11.18 10.07 6.00
CA SER A 83 -10.64 10.74 4.80
C SER A 83 -10.46 9.77 3.65
N ILE A 84 -9.96 8.57 3.90
CA ILE A 84 -9.80 7.53 2.88
C ILE A 84 -11.15 7.12 2.33
N LEU A 85 -12.13 6.89 3.20
CA LEU A 85 -13.47 6.50 2.80
C LEU A 85 -14.16 7.59 1.99
N LEU A 86 -14.06 8.85 2.43
CA LEU A 86 -14.62 9.98 1.71
C LEU A 86 -14.00 10.14 0.32
N ASN A 87 -12.68 10.06 0.22
CA ASN A 87 -11.99 10.15 -1.06
C ASN A 87 -12.40 9.04 -2.01
N TYR A 88 -12.55 7.82 -1.49
CA TYR A 88 -13.03 6.70 -2.29
C TYR A 88 -14.44 6.94 -2.81
N LEU A 89 -15.36 7.38 -1.95
CA LEU A 89 -16.76 7.67 -2.35
C LEU A 89 -16.82 8.76 -3.42
N LEU A 90 -16.04 9.82 -3.26
CA LEU A 90 -15.99 10.91 -4.24
C LEU A 90 -15.37 10.50 -5.57
N GLN A 91 -14.40 9.62 -5.54
CA GLN A 91 -13.64 9.21 -6.73
C GLN A 91 -14.36 8.11 -7.54
N TYR A 92 -15.01 7.17 -6.88
CA TYR A 92 -15.52 5.95 -7.52
C TYR A 92 -17.04 5.82 -7.53
N ASN A 93 -17.78 6.59 -6.77
CA ASN A 93 -19.22 6.44 -6.59
C ASN A 93 -20.05 7.66 -6.97
N THR A 94 -19.47 8.63 -7.66
CA THR A 94 -20.24 9.81 -8.11
C THR A 94 -21.38 9.42 -9.02
N ASP A 95 -21.20 8.40 -9.87
CA ASP A 95 -22.21 7.90 -10.79
C ASP A 95 -23.18 6.90 -10.14
N ALA A 96 -22.75 6.28 -9.04
CA ALA A 96 -23.53 5.30 -8.30
C ALA A 96 -24.39 5.92 -7.19
N LEU A 97 -24.16 7.18 -6.85
CA LEU A 97 -24.95 7.88 -5.85
C LEU A 97 -26.34 8.19 -6.42
N PRO A 98 -27.43 7.89 -5.69
CA PRO A 98 -28.76 8.26 -6.13
C PRO A 98 -28.87 9.77 -6.32
N SER A 99 -29.42 10.20 -7.44
CA SER A 99 -29.65 11.63 -7.71
C SER A 99 -30.63 12.29 -6.74
N THR A 100 -31.26 11.47 -5.91
CA THR A 100 -32.26 11.88 -4.93
C THR A 100 -31.77 11.85 -3.50
N ILE A 101 -30.46 11.83 -3.28
CA ILE A 101 -29.93 11.99 -1.92
C ILE A 101 -30.38 13.35 -1.39
N PRO A 102 -31.10 13.39 -0.25
CA PRO A 102 -31.51 14.67 0.31
C PRO A 102 -30.28 15.47 0.70
N GLU A 103 -30.26 16.71 0.30
CA GLU A 103 -29.25 17.65 0.79
C GLU A 103 -29.44 17.80 2.29
N ILE A 104 -28.39 17.49 3.00
CA ILE A 104 -28.40 17.63 4.45
C ILE A 104 -27.88 19.01 4.80
#